data_87feff0f4ae971c9f2ceb0b03d31b628
#
_entry.id   87feff0f4ae971c9f2ceb0b03d31b628
#
_cell.length_a   1.000
_cell.length_b   1.000
_cell.length_c   1.000
_cell.angle_alpha   90.00
_cell.angle_beta   90.00
_cell.angle_gamma   90.00
#
_symmetry.space_group_name_H-M   'P 1'
#
loop_
_entity.id
_entity.type
_entity.pdbx_description
1 polymer ?
#
loop_
_entity_poly.entity_id
_entity_poly.type
_entity_poly.pdbx_seq_one_letter_code
_entity_poly.pdbx_strand_id
1 'polypeptide(L)'
;LNDVLGLPTTPRLGQPVKGQAALLDVGVDPAMPVVFLNGLYVVPHEDGTIAIGSTSEEEFDDANATDGKLDALIAQAQQIVPQLSGAKIIERWAGLRPKAIGREPMVGCLPDHPKIIALTGGFKVSFGLAHRLADAALNALMEKRLVVPVSFTLDDHISVFNAKM
;
A
#
# COMPACT_ATOMS: atom_id res chain seq x y z
N LEU A 1 -3.43 -4.09 -15.58
CA LEU A 1 -3.84 -2.80 -16.18
C LEU A 1 -3.21 -2.62 -17.56
N ASN A 2 -1.91 -2.97 -17.74
CA ASN A 2 -1.29 -2.92 -19.07
C ASN A 2 -2.13 -3.67 -20.12
N ASP A 3 -2.56 -4.89 -19.82
CA ASP A 3 -3.36 -5.73 -20.74
C ASP A 3 -4.70 -5.07 -21.10
N VAL A 4 -5.36 -4.43 -20.12
CA VAL A 4 -6.65 -3.73 -20.33
C VAL A 4 -6.48 -2.51 -21.24
N LEU A 5 -5.31 -1.88 -21.19
CA LEU A 5 -4.98 -0.70 -22.00
C LEU A 5 -4.26 -1.05 -23.32
N GLY A 6 -4.09 -2.34 -23.63
CA GLY A 6 -3.34 -2.76 -24.82
C GLY A 6 -1.87 -2.35 -24.82
N LEU A 7 -1.30 -2.07 -23.64
CA LEU A 7 0.09 -1.66 -23.50
C LEU A 7 1.04 -2.87 -23.38
N PRO A 8 2.31 -2.73 -23.79
CA PRO A 8 3.32 -3.74 -23.55
C PRO A 8 3.40 -4.14 -22.06
N THR A 9 3.82 -5.37 -21.80
CA THR A 9 3.93 -5.90 -20.42
C THR A 9 5.07 -5.26 -19.63
N THR A 10 6.01 -4.61 -20.30
CA THR A 10 7.17 -3.94 -19.74
C THR A 10 7.40 -2.60 -20.45
N PRO A 11 7.60 -1.49 -19.70
CA PRO A 11 7.47 -1.35 -18.25
C PRO A 11 6.05 -1.64 -17.76
N ARG A 12 5.84 -1.76 -16.47
CA ARG A 12 4.51 -1.93 -15.88
C ARG A 12 3.96 -0.57 -15.44
N LEU A 13 2.70 -0.27 -15.77
CA LEU A 13 1.98 0.89 -15.21
C LEU A 13 1.81 0.81 -13.70
N GLY A 14 1.72 -0.40 -13.18
CA GLY A 14 1.70 -0.66 -11.76
C GLY A 14 2.23 -2.04 -11.44
N GLN A 15 2.83 -2.17 -10.27
CA GLN A 15 3.38 -3.43 -9.78
C GLN A 15 2.95 -3.71 -8.35
N PRO A 16 2.79 -4.98 -7.96
CA PRO A 16 2.56 -5.35 -6.58
C PRO A 16 3.84 -5.14 -5.76
N VAL A 17 3.68 -4.67 -4.52
CA VAL A 17 4.75 -4.64 -3.52
C VAL A 17 4.25 -5.37 -2.30
N LYS A 18 4.88 -6.51 -1.98
CA LYS A 18 4.51 -7.31 -0.82
C LYS A 18 4.89 -6.59 0.47
N GLY A 19 4.02 -6.69 1.47
CA GLY A 19 4.28 -6.28 2.83
C GLY A 19 3.83 -7.34 3.81
N GLN A 20 4.65 -7.59 4.82
CA GLN A 20 4.36 -8.55 5.89
C GLN A 20 4.20 -7.79 7.20
N ALA A 21 3.31 -8.25 8.05
CA ALA A 21 3.05 -7.67 9.36
C ALA A 21 2.63 -8.76 10.37
N ALA A 22 2.63 -8.40 11.64
CA ALA A 22 2.19 -9.28 12.72
C ALA A 22 1.38 -8.51 13.77
N LEU A 23 0.49 -9.22 14.46
CA LEU A 23 -0.24 -8.77 15.63
C LEU A 23 0.28 -9.51 16.87
N LEU A 24 0.60 -8.75 17.92
CA LEU A 24 1.14 -9.26 19.16
C LEU A 24 0.17 -8.97 20.32
N ASP A 25 0.02 -9.96 21.21
CA ASP A 25 -0.66 -9.80 22.48
C ASP A 25 0.36 -9.38 23.54
N VAL A 26 0.23 -8.17 24.03
CA VAL A 26 1.23 -7.56 24.91
C VAL A 26 0.59 -7.03 26.20
N GLY A 27 -0.71 -6.70 26.16
CA GLY A 27 -1.39 -6.07 27.28
C GLY A 27 -0.83 -4.68 27.62
N VAL A 28 -0.38 -3.93 26.58
CA VAL A 28 0.15 -2.57 26.78
C VAL A 28 -0.97 -1.56 26.98
N ASP A 29 -0.61 -0.41 27.55
CA ASP A 29 -1.48 0.76 27.64
C ASP A 29 -1.86 1.22 26.22
N PRO A 30 -3.14 1.27 25.83
CA PRO A 30 -3.59 1.80 24.55
C PRO A 30 -3.15 3.26 24.29
N ALA A 31 -2.85 4.01 25.34
CA ALA A 31 -2.33 5.39 25.24
C ALA A 31 -0.84 5.45 24.83
N MET A 32 -0.17 4.30 24.69
CA MET A 32 1.20 4.26 24.16
C MET A 32 1.24 4.91 22.77
N PRO A 33 2.22 5.80 22.49
CA PRO A 33 2.32 6.42 21.18
C PRO A 33 2.70 5.42 20.10
N VAL A 34 2.27 5.68 18.86
CA VAL A 34 2.77 4.98 17.68
C VAL A 34 4.28 5.25 17.56
N VAL A 35 5.07 4.19 17.46
CA VAL A 35 6.51 4.29 17.21
C VAL A 35 6.80 4.05 15.73
N PHE A 36 7.59 4.94 15.13
CA PHE A 36 8.04 4.79 13.75
C PHE A 36 9.55 4.96 13.66
N LEU A 37 10.23 3.97 13.10
CA LEU A 37 11.67 4.03 12.85
C LEU A 37 12.05 3.19 11.63
N ASN A 38 12.73 3.79 10.67
CA ASN A 38 13.28 3.10 9.48
C ASN A 38 12.27 2.23 8.71
N GLY A 39 11.02 2.71 8.59
CA GLY A 39 9.96 2.00 7.88
C GLY A 39 9.19 0.96 8.70
N LEU A 40 9.65 0.68 9.92
CA LEU A 40 8.93 -0.12 10.90
C LEU A 40 7.97 0.76 11.69
N TYR A 41 6.72 0.33 11.78
CA TYR A 41 5.69 0.89 12.65
C TYR A 41 5.40 -0.09 13.79
N VAL A 42 5.22 0.45 14.99
CA VAL A 42 4.67 -0.25 16.15
C VAL A 42 3.41 0.53 16.54
N VAL A 43 2.25 -0.09 16.37
CA VAL A 43 0.95 0.57 16.48
C VAL A 43 0.15 -0.09 17.60
N PRO A 44 -0.03 0.56 18.76
CA PRO A 44 -0.90 0.05 19.80
C PRO A 44 -2.37 0.15 19.40
N HIS A 45 -3.17 -0.82 19.79
CA HIS A 45 -4.61 -0.87 19.60
C HIS A 45 -5.35 -0.73 20.94
N GLU A 46 -6.62 -0.34 20.89
CA GLU A 46 -7.46 -0.13 22.07
C GLU A 46 -7.68 -1.39 22.91
N ASP A 47 -7.59 -2.58 22.29
CA ASP A 47 -7.73 -3.87 22.94
C ASP A 47 -6.44 -4.38 23.62
N GLY A 48 -5.38 -3.57 23.64
CA GLY A 48 -4.09 -3.92 24.23
C GLY A 48 -3.17 -4.75 23.33
N THR A 49 -3.59 -5.02 22.10
CA THR A 49 -2.72 -5.64 21.10
C THR A 49 -1.81 -4.60 20.43
N ILE A 50 -0.74 -5.05 19.79
CA ILE A 50 0.15 -4.21 19.00
C ILE A 50 0.31 -4.81 17.61
N ALA A 51 0.02 -4.00 16.58
CA ALA A 51 0.42 -4.33 15.23
C ALA A 51 1.84 -3.84 14.93
N ILE A 52 2.67 -4.71 14.36
CA ILE A 52 3.99 -4.35 13.86
C ILE A 52 4.07 -4.61 12.35
N GLY A 53 4.71 -3.70 11.64
CA GLY A 53 4.81 -3.75 10.19
C GLY A 53 5.57 -2.55 9.63
N SER A 54 5.96 -2.62 8.41
CA SER A 54 5.80 -3.74 7.48
C SER A 54 7.02 -3.86 6.60
N THR A 55 7.24 -5.05 6.09
CA THR A 55 8.21 -5.23 5.00
C THR A 55 7.77 -4.47 3.74
N SER A 56 8.66 -4.31 2.79
CA SER A 56 8.37 -3.69 1.50
C SER A 56 9.21 -4.38 0.43
N GLU A 57 8.59 -5.29 -0.31
CA GLU A 57 9.27 -6.26 -1.16
C GLU A 57 8.74 -6.15 -2.59
N GLU A 58 9.61 -5.85 -3.53
CA GLU A 58 9.28 -5.81 -4.98
C GLU A 58 9.47 -7.18 -5.63
N GLU A 59 10.29 -8.05 -5.00
CA GLU A 59 10.52 -9.45 -5.41
C GLU A 59 10.12 -10.39 -4.27
N PHE A 60 9.32 -11.38 -4.58
CA PHE A 60 8.79 -12.37 -3.63
C PHE A 60 8.30 -13.61 -4.36
N ASP A 61 8.43 -14.77 -3.74
CA ASP A 61 7.97 -16.05 -4.31
C ASP A 61 6.47 -16.26 -4.07
N ASP A 62 5.98 -15.99 -2.85
CA ASP A 62 4.57 -16.13 -2.48
C ASP A 62 4.03 -14.77 -1.96
N ALA A 63 2.94 -14.32 -2.58
CA ALA A 63 2.30 -13.05 -2.26
C ALA A 63 1.62 -13.03 -0.87
N ASN A 64 1.20 -14.19 -0.38
CA ASN A 64 0.33 -14.32 0.79
C ASN A 64 1.03 -14.99 1.99
N ALA A 65 2.17 -15.64 1.77
CA ALA A 65 2.93 -16.25 2.85
C ALA A 65 3.85 -15.26 3.55
N THR A 66 4.03 -15.44 4.85
CA THR A 66 5.09 -14.75 5.63
C THR A 66 6.36 -15.58 5.65
N ASP A 67 7.51 -14.93 5.82
CA ASP A 67 8.82 -15.55 5.82
C ASP A 67 9.77 -14.94 6.86
N GLY A 68 11.05 -15.31 6.82
CA GLY A 68 12.07 -14.85 7.78
C GLY A 68 12.29 -13.33 7.79
N LYS A 69 11.84 -12.59 6.77
CA LYS A 69 11.89 -11.11 6.79
C LYS A 69 10.95 -10.55 7.85
N LEU A 70 9.78 -11.18 8.06
CA LEU A 70 8.90 -10.82 9.14
C LEU A 70 9.51 -11.14 10.51
N ASP A 71 10.21 -12.26 10.64
CA ASP A 71 10.91 -12.62 11.91
C ASP A 71 11.98 -11.57 12.26
N ALA A 72 12.75 -11.13 11.26
CA ALA A 72 13.71 -10.05 11.44
C ALA A 72 13.05 -8.73 11.84
N LEU A 73 11.89 -8.40 11.26
CA LEU A 73 11.12 -7.20 11.60
C LEU A 73 10.58 -7.26 13.04
N ILE A 74 10.10 -8.42 13.49
CA ILE A 74 9.65 -8.64 14.87
C ILE A 74 10.82 -8.45 15.84
N ALA A 75 11.96 -9.05 15.55
CA ALA A 75 13.17 -8.89 16.39
C ALA A 75 13.61 -7.41 16.47
N GLN A 76 13.56 -6.67 15.36
CA GLN A 76 13.85 -5.24 15.34
C GLN A 76 12.84 -4.45 16.19
N ALA A 77 11.55 -4.76 16.11
CA ALA A 77 10.51 -4.12 16.92
C ALA A 77 10.76 -4.32 18.42
N GLN A 78 11.14 -5.53 18.84
CA GLN A 78 11.50 -5.86 20.22
C GLN A 78 12.73 -5.10 20.75
N GLN A 79 13.69 -4.79 19.88
CA GLN A 79 14.83 -3.96 20.25
C GLN A 79 14.46 -2.49 20.46
N ILE A 80 13.54 -1.97 19.64
CA ILE A 80 13.09 -0.55 19.71
C ILE A 80 12.10 -0.36 20.85
N VAL A 81 11.22 -1.33 21.08
CA VAL A 81 10.17 -1.32 22.11
C VAL A 81 10.33 -2.55 23.01
N PRO A 82 11.12 -2.47 24.10
CA PRO A 82 11.43 -3.61 24.95
C PRO A 82 10.19 -4.33 25.54
N GLN A 83 9.06 -3.62 25.68
CA GLN A 83 7.79 -4.17 26.14
C GLN A 83 7.25 -5.29 25.22
N LEU A 84 7.72 -5.36 23.98
CA LEU A 84 7.38 -6.44 23.03
C LEU A 84 8.16 -7.73 23.29
N SER A 85 9.16 -7.71 24.18
CA SER A 85 9.97 -8.90 24.47
C SER A 85 9.11 -9.99 25.10
N GLY A 86 9.14 -11.19 24.48
CA GLY A 86 8.33 -12.32 24.93
C GLY A 86 6.83 -12.25 24.62
N ALA A 87 6.38 -11.20 23.92
CA ALA A 87 5.00 -11.06 23.50
C ALA A 87 4.55 -12.23 22.61
N LYS A 88 3.35 -12.72 22.83
CA LYS A 88 2.75 -13.76 22.02
C LYS A 88 2.33 -13.20 20.67
N ILE A 89 2.81 -13.80 19.59
CA ILE A 89 2.32 -13.51 18.24
C ILE A 89 0.94 -14.14 18.08
N ILE A 90 -0.09 -13.32 17.84
CA ILE A 90 -1.47 -13.77 17.64
C ILE A 90 -1.71 -14.09 16.17
N GLU A 91 -1.21 -13.19 15.27
CA GLU A 91 -1.45 -13.29 13.84
C GLU A 91 -0.23 -12.85 13.06
N ARG A 92 -0.05 -13.43 11.88
CA ARG A 92 0.96 -13.07 10.88
C ARG A 92 0.27 -13.04 9.53
N TRP A 93 0.49 -11.98 8.76
CA TRP A 93 -0.08 -11.89 7.41
C TRP A 93 0.85 -11.23 6.42
N ALA A 94 0.58 -11.47 5.16
CA ALA A 94 1.19 -10.78 4.04
C ALA A 94 0.11 -10.31 3.07
N GLY A 95 0.41 -9.25 2.33
CA GLY A 95 -0.49 -8.71 1.33
C GLY A 95 0.24 -7.83 0.32
N LEU A 96 -0.41 -7.61 -0.81
CA LEU A 96 0.14 -6.82 -1.91
C LEU A 96 -0.41 -5.40 -1.90
N ARG A 97 0.47 -4.43 -1.99
CA ARG A 97 0.12 -3.02 -2.20
C ARG A 97 0.30 -2.68 -3.67
N PRO A 98 -0.71 -2.11 -4.34
CA PRO A 98 -0.55 -1.65 -5.72
C PRO A 98 0.32 -0.37 -5.73
N LYS A 99 1.46 -0.42 -6.41
CA LYS A 99 2.37 0.70 -6.62
C LYS A 99 2.35 1.12 -8.07
N ALA A 100 1.87 2.32 -8.38
CA ALA A 100 1.89 2.85 -9.73
C ALA A 100 3.30 3.26 -10.19
N ILE A 101 3.50 3.33 -11.51
CA ILE A 101 4.80 3.67 -12.12
C ILE A 101 5.32 5.04 -11.67
N GLY A 102 4.42 6.02 -11.45
CA GLY A 102 4.72 7.35 -10.92
C GLY A 102 4.81 7.40 -9.39
N ARG A 103 4.51 6.29 -8.70
CA ARG A 103 4.44 6.15 -7.22
C ARG A 103 3.30 6.91 -6.54
N GLU A 104 2.54 7.69 -7.28
CA GLU A 104 1.34 8.40 -6.85
C GLU A 104 0.08 7.57 -7.14
N PRO A 105 -1.04 7.82 -6.48
CA PRO A 105 -2.32 7.21 -6.86
C PRO A 105 -2.63 7.44 -8.33
N MET A 106 -3.27 6.46 -8.96
CA MET A 106 -3.68 6.54 -10.36
C MET A 106 -5.20 6.57 -10.42
N VAL A 107 -5.77 7.63 -10.99
CA VAL A 107 -7.22 7.76 -11.19
C VAL A 107 -7.52 8.37 -12.54
N GLY A 108 -8.49 7.79 -13.27
CA GLY A 108 -8.93 8.30 -14.57
C GLY A 108 -9.75 7.29 -15.35
N CYS A 109 -10.58 7.78 -16.27
CA CYS A 109 -11.31 6.91 -17.18
C CYS A 109 -10.36 6.25 -18.18
N LEU A 110 -10.65 5.01 -18.54
CA LEU A 110 -9.89 4.33 -19.59
C LEU A 110 -10.15 4.99 -20.95
N PRO A 111 -9.11 5.24 -21.77
CA PRO A 111 -9.26 5.95 -23.06
C PRO A 111 -10.34 5.34 -23.96
N ASP A 112 -10.33 4.02 -24.14
CA ASP A 112 -11.26 3.32 -25.03
C ASP A 112 -12.56 2.87 -24.33
N HIS A 113 -12.64 3.05 -23.01
CA HIS A 113 -13.79 2.65 -22.19
C HIS A 113 -14.14 3.74 -21.18
N PRO A 114 -14.72 4.88 -21.60
CA PRO A 114 -14.93 6.05 -20.74
C PRO A 114 -15.92 5.83 -19.57
N LYS A 115 -16.60 4.67 -19.55
CA LYS A 115 -17.46 4.25 -18.43
C LYS A 115 -16.72 3.40 -17.40
N ILE A 116 -15.46 3.07 -17.66
CA ILE A 116 -14.60 2.33 -16.73
C ILE A 116 -13.54 3.29 -16.20
N ILE A 117 -13.40 3.36 -14.87
CA ILE A 117 -12.40 4.18 -14.23
C ILE A 117 -11.34 3.30 -13.55
N ALA A 118 -10.07 3.61 -13.78
CA ALA A 118 -8.98 3.11 -12.99
C ALA A 118 -8.90 3.91 -11.68
N LEU A 119 -8.82 3.22 -10.55
CA LEU A 119 -8.56 3.78 -9.23
C LEU A 119 -7.66 2.81 -8.48
N THR A 120 -6.37 3.06 -8.50
CA THR A 120 -5.34 2.14 -8.01
C THR A 120 -4.01 2.84 -7.74
N GLY A 121 -2.97 2.09 -7.43
CA GLY A 121 -1.59 2.58 -7.43
C GLY A 121 -1.16 3.41 -6.23
N GLY A 122 -2.05 3.68 -5.28
CA GLY A 122 -1.81 4.59 -4.16
C GLY A 122 -0.84 4.06 -3.10
N PHE A 123 -0.33 2.82 -3.25
CA PHE A 123 0.71 2.25 -2.41
C PHE A 123 0.49 2.51 -0.91
N LYS A 124 1.43 3.22 -0.23
CA LYS A 124 1.36 3.48 1.22
C LYS A 124 0.44 4.66 1.59
N VAL A 125 0.06 5.51 0.64
CA VAL A 125 -0.76 6.70 0.90
C VAL A 125 -2.24 6.50 0.64
N SER A 126 -2.64 5.38 0.01
CA SER A 126 -4.03 5.09 -0.37
C SER A 126 -5.02 5.25 0.77
N PHE A 127 -4.67 4.76 1.96
CA PHE A 127 -5.58 4.74 3.10
C PHE A 127 -5.99 6.16 3.53
N GLY A 128 -5.02 7.07 3.64
CA GLY A 128 -5.28 8.46 4.01
C GLY A 128 -6.03 9.26 2.93
N LEU A 129 -5.92 8.86 1.66
CA LEU A 129 -6.51 9.56 0.52
C LEU A 129 -7.77 8.89 -0.02
N ALA A 130 -8.16 7.70 0.50
CA ALA A 130 -9.18 6.85 -0.08
C ALA A 130 -10.49 7.57 -0.36
N HIS A 131 -11.01 8.34 0.61
CA HIS A 131 -12.27 9.07 0.46
C HIS A 131 -12.19 10.16 -0.63
N ARG A 132 -11.08 10.90 -0.72
CA ARG A 132 -10.88 11.93 -1.74
C ARG A 132 -10.73 11.34 -3.13
N LEU A 133 -10.05 10.20 -3.23
CA LEU A 133 -9.90 9.49 -4.49
C LEU A 133 -11.22 8.87 -4.95
N ALA A 134 -12.04 8.39 -4.02
CA ALA A 134 -13.40 7.90 -4.32
C ALA A 134 -14.29 9.02 -4.83
N ASP A 135 -14.29 10.20 -4.18
CA ASP A 135 -15.03 11.39 -4.65
C ASP A 135 -14.58 11.81 -6.05
N ALA A 136 -13.26 11.85 -6.29
CA ALA A 136 -12.72 12.21 -7.60
C ALA A 136 -13.12 11.20 -8.69
N ALA A 137 -13.11 9.90 -8.37
CA ALA A 137 -13.54 8.85 -9.29
C ALA A 137 -15.04 8.98 -9.61
N LEU A 138 -15.87 9.21 -8.60
CA LEU A 138 -17.31 9.40 -8.77
C LEU A 138 -17.61 10.63 -9.65
N ASN A 139 -16.96 11.76 -9.37
CA ASN A 139 -17.14 12.98 -10.17
C ASN A 139 -16.68 12.78 -11.62
N ALA A 140 -15.60 12.04 -11.85
CA ALA A 140 -15.14 11.72 -13.20
C ALA A 140 -16.19 10.91 -13.98
N LEU A 141 -16.88 9.98 -13.33
CA LEU A 141 -17.92 9.16 -13.96
C LEU A 141 -19.23 9.90 -14.16
N MET A 142 -19.68 10.66 -13.15
CA MET A 142 -21.00 11.29 -13.14
C MET A 142 -20.99 12.65 -13.84
N GLU A 143 -20.00 13.48 -13.53
CA GLU A 143 -19.91 14.87 -13.97
C GLU A 143 -18.91 15.07 -15.12
N LYS A 144 -18.23 14.01 -15.55
CA LYS A 144 -17.14 14.05 -16.55
C LYS A 144 -16.02 15.04 -16.17
N ARG A 145 -15.82 15.23 -14.87
CA ARG A 145 -14.82 16.15 -14.31
C ARG A 145 -13.92 15.41 -13.31
N LEU A 146 -12.67 15.25 -13.66
CA LEU A 146 -11.63 14.74 -12.76
C LEU A 146 -10.87 15.91 -12.12
N VAL A 147 -10.94 16.03 -10.80
CA VAL A 147 -10.23 17.08 -10.03
C VAL A 147 -9.24 16.41 -9.08
N VAL A 148 -8.03 16.21 -9.57
CA VAL A 148 -6.89 15.65 -8.81
C VAL A 148 -5.62 16.33 -9.28
N PRO A 149 -4.50 16.23 -8.53
CA PRO A 149 -3.19 16.62 -9.06
C PRO A 149 -2.91 15.91 -10.39
N VAL A 150 -2.21 16.57 -11.30
CA VAL A 150 -1.88 16.00 -12.62
C VAL A 150 -1.14 14.66 -12.46
N SER A 151 -0.20 14.57 -11.52
CA SER A 151 0.54 13.33 -11.23
C SER A 151 -0.32 12.14 -10.77
N PHE A 152 -1.60 12.37 -10.44
CA PHE A 152 -2.56 11.31 -10.07
C PHE A 152 -3.39 10.85 -11.27
N THR A 153 -3.34 11.54 -12.40
CA THR A 153 -4.15 11.17 -13.55
C THR A 153 -3.61 9.92 -14.25
N LEU A 154 -4.51 9.08 -14.77
CA LEU A 154 -4.13 7.94 -15.60
C LEU A 154 -3.29 8.38 -16.80
N ASP A 155 -3.61 9.52 -17.41
CA ASP A 155 -2.89 10.07 -18.57
C ASP A 155 -1.44 10.42 -18.24
N ASP A 156 -1.17 10.99 -17.05
CA ASP A 156 0.19 11.27 -16.61
C ASP A 156 0.99 9.97 -16.42
N HIS A 157 0.40 8.96 -15.79
CA HIS A 157 1.04 7.65 -15.64
C HIS A 157 1.33 6.97 -16.98
N ILE A 158 0.44 7.11 -17.97
CA ILE A 158 0.68 6.63 -19.34
C ILE A 158 1.83 7.44 -19.98
N SER A 159 1.91 8.73 -19.74
CA SER A 159 3.01 9.57 -20.23
C SER A 159 4.35 9.15 -19.63
N VAL A 160 4.38 8.89 -18.31
CA VAL A 160 5.57 8.34 -17.62
C VAL A 160 5.95 6.96 -18.16
N PHE A 161 4.96 6.11 -18.46
CA PHE A 161 5.17 4.80 -19.07
C PHE A 161 5.85 4.94 -20.43
N ASN A 162 5.31 5.80 -21.31
CA ASN A 162 5.85 6.03 -22.65
C ASN A 162 7.27 6.59 -22.61
N ALA A 163 7.60 7.42 -21.63
CA ALA A 163 8.94 7.97 -21.45
C ALA A 163 9.98 6.93 -21.02
N LYS A 164 9.57 5.74 -20.57
CA LYS A 164 10.44 4.63 -20.14
C LYS A 164 10.56 3.52 -21.16
N MET A 165 9.82 3.63 -22.28
CA MET A 165 9.91 2.73 -23.43
C MET A 165 11.16 3.02 -24.28
#